data_922f8ffe0e153e177c5adab7120af9f9
#
_entry.id   922f8ffe0e153e177c5adab7120af9f9
#
_cell.length_a   1.000
_cell.length_b   1.000
_cell.length_c   1.000
_cell.angle_alpha   90.00
_cell.angle_beta   90.00
_cell.angle_gamma   90.00
#
_symmetry.space_group_name_H-M   'P 1'
#
loop_
_entity.id
_entity.type
_entity.pdbx_description
1 polymer ?
#
loop_
_entity_poly.entity_id
_entity_poly.type
_entity_poly.pdbx_seq_one_letter_code
_entity_poly.pdbx_strand_id
1 'polypeptide(L)'
;RVWIKENDYHFEPFNDYVYQGTPNVPDFFGFKCISGDFSGLKDPNTVILSRSVAEKLGLGVGGTIWLEGGRWHDDGKPAHQQTVVAIYEDMPKNCIFGHWGIMQHDEKVYTTETNNWNYCNYVRFKEGTDINGYIDVFRQRYAEWKLGMMKEWIEEEPEHKAEIEAEIENGAHMLATRLVRVDKMYYTEFHDSGNFQTGKKSTPIILSSIALIIVLIAFINFINFFFALVPIRM
;
A
#
# COMPACT_ATOMS: atom_id res chain seq x y z
N ARG A 1 -12.11 -10.33 -5.23
CA ARG A 1 -13.57 -10.20 -4.96
C ARG A 1 -13.91 -10.79 -3.61
N VAL A 2 -14.97 -10.31 -3.00
CA VAL A 2 -15.43 -10.74 -1.68
C VAL A 2 -16.91 -11.07 -1.75
N TRP A 3 -17.33 -12.13 -1.11
CA TRP A 3 -18.73 -12.56 -1.05
C TRP A 3 -19.18 -12.71 0.39
N ILE A 4 -20.43 -12.37 0.64
CA ILE A 4 -21.17 -12.77 1.84
C ILE A 4 -22.21 -13.80 1.44
N LYS A 5 -22.39 -14.82 2.27
CA LYS A 5 -23.41 -15.83 2.03
C LYS A 5 -24.78 -15.28 2.41
N GLU A 6 -25.67 -15.08 1.44
CA GLU A 6 -27.08 -14.81 1.67
C GLU A 6 -27.89 -16.10 1.54
N ASN A 7 -28.71 -16.42 2.54
CA ASN A 7 -29.73 -17.48 2.49
C ASN A 7 -29.24 -18.80 1.88
N ASP A 8 -28.42 -19.52 2.58
CA ASP A 8 -27.93 -20.87 2.33
C ASP A 8 -27.21 -21.16 1.00
N TYR A 9 -27.38 -20.36 -0.08
CA TYR A 9 -26.78 -20.64 -1.38
C TYR A 9 -26.47 -19.41 -2.25
N HIS A 10 -26.78 -18.20 -1.79
CA HIS A 10 -26.48 -16.99 -2.53
C HIS A 10 -25.26 -16.26 -1.95
N PHE A 11 -24.40 -15.81 -2.84
CA PHE A 11 -23.26 -14.96 -2.49
C PHE A 11 -23.41 -13.64 -3.23
N GLU A 12 -23.32 -12.53 -2.50
CA GLU A 12 -23.23 -11.22 -3.12
C GLU A 12 -21.77 -10.86 -3.37
N PRO A 13 -21.41 -10.48 -4.62
CA PRO A 13 -20.07 -10.00 -4.90
C PRO A 13 -19.88 -8.61 -4.28
N PHE A 14 -18.79 -8.43 -3.59
CA PHE A 14 -18.40 -7.18 -2.95
C PHE A 14 -17.07 -6.68 -3.51
N ASN A 15 -17.03 -5.43 -3.98
CA ASN A 15 -15.87 -4.87 -4.70
C ASN A 15 -14.97 -4.00 -3.83
N ASP A 16 -14.89 -4.25 -2.52
CA ASP A 16 -13.92 -3.54 -1.70
C ASP A 16 -12.55 -4.20 -1.79
N TYR A 17 -11.53 -3.38 -1.64
CA TYR A 17 -10.16 -3.85 -1.76
C TYR A 17 -9.77 -4.70 -0.56
N VAL A 18 -9.38 -5.93 -0.86
CA VAL A 18 -8.74 -6.85 0.08
C VAL A 18 -7.25 -6.73 -0.09
N TYR A 19 -6.52 -6.57 0.99
CA TYR A 19 -5.07 -6.63 0.98
C TYR A 19 -4.56 -7.71 1.92
N GLN A 20 -3.39 -8.20 1.63
CA GLN A 20 -2.67 -9.16 2.45
C GLN A 20 -1.55 -8.45 3.18
N GLY A 21 -1.39 -8.76 4.44
CA GLY A 21 -0.35 -8.19 5.27
C GLY A 21 0.07 -9.13 6.38
N THR A 22 1.25 -8.92 6.95
CA THR A 22 1.69 -9.66 8.13
C THR A 22 0.81 -9.33 9.34
N PRO A 23 0.61 -10.24 10.32
CA PRO A 23 -0.29 -10.03 11.46
C PRO A 23 0.04 -8.81 12.31
N ASN A 24 1.26 -8.29 12.22
CA ASN A 24 1.70 -7.10 12.96
C ASN A 24 1.37 -5.78 12.26
N VAL A 25 0.80 -5.79 11.05
CA VAL A 25 0.45 -4.57 10.31
C VAL A 25 -0.44 -3.63 11.11
N PRO A 26 -1.51 -4.08 11.80
CA PRO A 26 -2.34 -3.17 12.58
C PRO A 26 -1.57 -2.44 13.67
N ASP A 27 -0.73 -3.14 14.42
CA ASP A 27 0.10 -2.56 15.49
C ASP A 27 1.21 -1.67 14.92
N PHE A 28 1.81 -2.10 13.80
CA PHE A 28 2.89 -1.35 13.15
C PHE A 28 2.42 0.02 12.65
N PHE A 29 1.22 0.10 12.08
CA PHE A 29 0.64 1.33 11.55
C PHE A 29 -0.32 2.04 12.53
N GLY A 30 -0.55 1.47 13.71
CA GLY A 30 -1.38 2.06 14.76
C GLY A 30 -2.86 2.06 14.40
N PHE A 31 -3.38 0.96 13.87
CA PHE A 31 -4.82 0.81 13.66
C PHE A 31 -5.54 0.87 15.00
N LYS A 32 -6.69 1.54 15.04
CA LYS A 32 -7.50 1.60 16.24
C LYS A 32 -8.56 0.51 16.21
N CYS A 33 -8.45 -0.47 17.12
CA CYS A 33 -9.43 -1.53 17.28
C CYS A 33 -10.73 -0.98 17.89
N ILE A 34 -11.87 -1.28 17.28
CA ILE A 34 -13.21 -0.94 17.77
C ILE A 34 -13.82 -2.14 18.49
N SER A 35 -13.66 -3.33 17.93
CA SER A 35 -14.23 -4.57 18.43
C SER A 35 -13.33 -5.75 18.06
N GLY A 36 -13.28 -6.77 18.90
CA GLY A 36 -12.41 -7.93 18.70
C GLY A 36 -10.98 -7.71 19.14
N ASP A 37 -10.05 -8.46 18.55
CA ASP A 37 -8.62 -8.40 18.86
C ASP A 37 -7.79 -8.69 17.61
N PHE A 38 -6.81 -7.84 17.32
CA PHE A 38 -5.89 -8.03 16.20
C PHE A 38 -5.00 -9.26 16.33
N SER A 39 -4.80 -9.77 17.56
CA SER A 39 -4.03 -11.01 17.76
C SER A 39 -4.62 -12.21 17.03
N GLY A 40 -5.92 -12.21 16.76
CA GLY A 40 -6.59 -13.23 15.97
C GLY A 40 -6.12 -13.31 14.51
N LEU A 41 -5.48 -12.27 13.97
CA LEU A 41 -4.87 -12.32 12.62
C LEU A 41 -3.70 -13.32 12.51
N LYS A 42 -3.19 -13.84 13.61
CA LYS A 42 -2.15 -14.90 13.60
C LYS A 42 -2.71 -16.25 13.16
N ASP A 43 -4.00 -16.42 13.30
CA ASP A 43 -4.67 -17.65 12.89
C ASP A 43 -4.95 -17.62 11.39
N PRO A 44 -4.76 -18.74 10.68
CA PRO A 44 -5.10 -18.83 9.27
C PRO A 44 -6.62 -18.64 9.07
N ASN A 45 -6.99 -18.20 7.88
CA ASN A 45 -8.39 -17.95 7.50
C ASN A 45 -9.11 -16.92 8.38
N THR A 46 -8.40 -15.88 8.78
CA THR A 46 -8.96 -14.77 9.54
C THR A 46 -8.77 -13.44 8.82
N VAL A 47 -9.68 -12.50 9.07
CA VAL A 47 -9.65 -11.14 8.51
C VAL A 47 -10.01 -10.12 9.56
N ILE A 48 -9.56 -8.89 9.35
CA ILE A 48 -10.09 -7.71 10.02
C ILE A 48 -10.79 -6.81 9.02
N LEU A 49 -11.84 -6.14 9.46
CA LEU A 49 -12.63 -5.24 8.63
C LEU A 49 -12.52 -3.80 9.14
N SER A 50 -12.52 -2.83 8.22
CA SER A 50 -12.80 -1.45 8.60
C SER A 50 -14.25 -1.29 9.05
N ARG A 51 -14.55 -0.26 9.83
CA ARG A 51 -15.91 0.02 10.31
C ARG A 51 -16.90 0.13 9.15
N SER A 52 -16.59 0.94 8.15
CA SER A 52 -17.47 1.16 7.02
C SER A 52 -17.74 -0.13 6.22
N VAL A 53 -16.74 -1.01 6.08
CA VAL A 53 -16.92 -2.30 5.43
C VAL A 53 -17.76 -3.24 6.28
N ALA A 54 -17.50 -3.32 7.58
CA ALA A 54 -18.28 -4.14 8.51
C ALA A 54 -19.78 -3.74 8.51
N GLU A 55 -20.07 -2.42 8.57
CA GLU A 55 -21.43 -1.88 8.49
C GLU A 55 -22.09 -2.19 7.14
N LYS A 56 -21.37 -2.00 6.03
CA LYS A 56 -21.87 -2.26 4.68
C LYS A 56 -22.19 -3.73 4.45
N LEU A 57 -21.39 -4.64 5.03
CA LEU A 57 -21.63 -6.09 4.95
C LEU A 57 -22.61 -6.60 6.02
N GLY A 58 -22.97 -5.79 6.99
CA GLY A 58 -23.79 -6.21 8.14
C GLY A 58 -23.08 -7.25 9.03
N LEU A 59 -21.73 -7.23 9.08
CA LEU A 59 -20.93 -8.22 9.79
C LEU A 59 -20.30 -7.64 11.04
N GLY A 60 -20.25 -8.48 12.09
CA GLY A 60 -19.51 -8.25 13.31
C GLY A 60 -18.37 -9.24 13.49
N VAL A 61 -17.67 -9.15 14.61
CA VAL A 61 -16.66 -10.14 15.02
C VAL A 61 -17.33 -11.52 15.13
N GLY A 62 -16.67 -12.54 14.60
CA GLY A 62 -17.20 -13.90 14.44
C GLY A 62 -18.02 -14.11 13.16
N GLY A 63 -18.32 -13.05 12.43
CA GLY A 63 -18.93 -13.14 11.09
C GLY A 63 -17.99 -13.79 10.09
N THR A 64 -18.55 -14.22 8.96
CA THR A 64 -17.81 -14.98 7.96
C THR A 64 -17.93 -14.30 6.58
N ILE A 65 -16.84 -14.22 5.87
CA ILE A 65 -16.77 -13.78 4.47
C ILE A 65 -16.04 -14.83 3.64
N TRP A 66 -16.25 -14.79 2.33
CA TRP A 66 -15.49 -15.62 1.39
C TRP A 66 -14.68 -14.73 0.46
N LEU A 67 -13.44 -15.09 0.25
CA LEU A 67 -12.53 -14.41 -0.66
C LEU A 67 -12.34 -15.22 -1.93
N GLU A 68 -12.05 -14.52 -3.01
CA GLU A 68 -11.72 -15.13 -4.29
C GLU A 68 -10.41 -15.92 -4.18
N GLY A 69 -10.34 -17.07 -4.85
CA GLY A 69 -9.09 -17.79 -5.09
C GLY A 69 -8.11 -16.91 -5.86
N GLY A 70 -6.82 -17.12 -5.65
CA GLY A 70 -5.78 -16.31 -6.25
C GLY A 70 -5.88 -16.22 -7.78
N ARG A 71 -5.16 -15.28 -8.37
CA ARG A 71 -5.18 -14.86 -9.79
C ARG A 71 -5.20 -16.00 -10.84
N TRP A 72 -4.70 -17.17 -10.49
CA TRP A 72 -4.58 -18.34 -11.37
C TRP A 72 -5.77 -19.31 -11.29
N HIS A 73 -6.70 -19.07 -10.35
CA HIS A 73 -7.91 -19.87 -10.14
C HIS A 73 -9.17 -18.99 -10.18
N ASP A 74 -9.12 -17.91 -10.98
CA ASP A 74 -10.23 -16.97 -11.12
C ASP A 74 -11.33 -17.58 -12.01
N ASP A 75 -12.09 -18.50 -11.42
CA ASP A 75 -13.35 -18.98 -11.98
C ASP A 75 -14.56 -18.12 -11.54
N GLY A 76 -14.27 -17.00 -10.85
CA GLY A 76 -15.29 -16.09 -10.33
C GLY A 76 -16.08 -16.65 -9.15
N LYS A 77 -15.56 -17.69 -8.48
CA LYS A 77 -16.22 -18.36 -7.36
C LYS A 77 -15.53 -18.04 -6.02
N PRO A 78 -16.29 -18.01 -4.92
CA PRO A 78 -15.71 -17.88 -3.59
C PRO A 78 -14.90 -19.14 -3.25
N ALA A 79 -13.62 -18.97 -2.92
CA ALA A 79 -12.70 -20.08 -2.66
C ALA A 79 -12.35 -20.24 -1.18
N HIS A 80 -12.14 -19.15 -0.45
CA HIS A 80 -11.60 -19.20 0.90
C HIS A 80 -12.55 -18.53 1.89
N GLN A 81 -13.02 -19.31 2.86
CA GLN A 81 -13.79 -18.81 3.99
C GLN A 81 -12.87 -18.15 4.99
N GLN A 82 -13.24 -16.95 5.45
CA GLN A 82 -12.50 -16.16 6.43
C GLN A 82 -13.40 -15.75 7.56
N THR A 83 -12.89 -15.79 8.79
CA THR A 83 -13.60 -15.33 9.98
C THR A 83 -13.15 -13.94 10.38
N VAL A 84 -14.09 -13.04 10.64
CA VAL A 84 -13.82 -11.68 11.12
C VAL A 84 -13.37 -11.74 12.58
N VAL A 85 -12.13 -11.36 12.87
CA VAL A 85 -11.57 -11.38 14.24
C VAL A 85 -11.52 -10.01 14.89
N ALA A 86 -11.48 -8.94 14.10
CA ALA A 86 -11.56 -7.59 14.63
C ALA A 86 -12.18 -6.61 13.64
N ILE A 87 -12.69 -5.50 14.18
CA ILE A 87 -13.14 -4.33 13.42
C ILE A 87 -12.27 -3.14 13.85
N TYR A 88 -11.75 -2.39 12.89
CA TYR A 88 -10.92 -1.22 13.13
C TYR A 88 -11.58 0.07 12.61
N GLU A 89 -11.16 1.20 13.17
CA GLU A 89 -11.61 2.53 12.74
C GLU A 89 -11.16 2.82 11.31
N ASP A 90 -12.05 3.41 10.50
CA ASP A 90 -11.71 3.74 9.11
C ASP A 90 -10.46 4.60 9.02
N MET A 91 -9.59 4.26 8.10
CA MET A 91 -8.39 5.04 7.85
C MET A 91 -8.71 6.30 7.05
N PRO A 92 -7.96 7.40 7.27
CA PRO A 92 -8.10 8.60 6.45
C PRO A 92 -7.89 8.27 4.97
N LYS A 93 -8.74 8.81 4.09
CA LYS A 93 -8.66 8.57 2.64
C LYS A 93 -7.33 8.97 2.00
N ASN A 94 -6.56 9.84 2.65
CA ASN A 94 -5.25 10.28 2.21
C ASN A 94 -4.09 9.43 2.75
N CYS A 95 -4.36 8.30 3.37
CA CYS A 95 -3.34 7.33 3.73
C CYS A 95 -3.32 6.15 2.76
N ILE A 96 -2.23 5.37 2.78
CA ILE A 96 -2.05 4.20 1.90
C ILE A 96 -3.10 3.12 2.10
N PHE A 97 -3.73 3.06 3.28
CA PHE A 97 -4.79 2.11 3.62
C PHE A 97 -6.20 2.69 3.48
N GLY A 98 -6.35 3.93 3.02
CA GLY A 98 -7.63 4.65 3.05
C GLY A 98 -8.72 4.07 2.13
N HIS A 99 -8.34 3.18 1.22
CA HIS A 99 -9.27 2.51 0.30
C HIS A 99 -9.38 1.01 0.57
N TRP A 100 -8.69 0.49 1.58
CA TRP A 100 -8.61 -0.92 1.89
C TRP A 100 -9.41 -1.20 3.16
N GLY A 101 -10.49 -1.90 2.99
CA GLY A 101 -11.42 -2.16 4.09
C GLY A 101 -11.29 -3.55 4.71
N ILE A 102 -10.55 -4.46 4.05
CA ILE A 102 -10.41 -5.85 4.46
C ILE A 102 -8.94 -6.21 4.46
N MET A 103 -8.44 -6.72 5.57
CA MET A 103 -7.08 -7.23 5.68
C MET A 103 -7.10 -8.71 6.02
N GLN A 104 -6.42 -9.49 5.20
CA GLN A 104 -6.18 -10.91 5.37
C GLN A 104 -4.70 -11.18 5.65
N HIS A 105 -4.41 -12.20 6.43
CA HIS A 105 -3.07 -12.73 6.62
C HIS A 105 -2.91 -14.09 5.92
N ASP A 106 -1.79 -14.26 5.20
CA ASP A 106 -1.32 -15.55 4.72
C ASP A 106 0.19 -15.67 5.00
N GLU A 107 0.54 -16.41 6.03
CA GLU A 107 1.93 -16.55 6.49
C GLU A 107 2.82 -17.29 5.48
N LYS A 108 2.28 -18.20 4.68
CA LYS A 108 3.04 -18.97 3.70
C LYS A 108 3.69 -18.08 2.65
N VAL A 109 2.99 -17.04 2.23
CA VAL A 109 3.47 -16.12 1.19
C VAL A 109 4.73 -15.40 1.64
N TYR A 110 4.83 -15.04 2.92
CA TYR A 110 5.97 -14.26 3.46
C TYR A 110 7.19 -15.11 3.80
N THR A 111 7.03 -16.40 3.98
CA THR A 111 8.13 -17.30 4.37
C THR A 111 8.74 -18.03 3.21
N THR A 112 8.03 -18.20 2.10
CA THR A 112 8.45 -19.05 0.97
C THR A 112 8.65 -18.32 -0.34
N GLU A 113 7.96 -17.18 -0.56
CA GLU A 113 8.05 -16.46 -1.82
C GLU A 113 8.95 -15.22 -1.71
N THR A 114 10.23 -15.41 -1.89
CA THR A 114 11.24 -14.34 -1.83
C THR A 114 11.35 -13.51 -3.10
N ASN A 115 10.73 -13.93 -4.20
CA ASN A 115 10.82 -13.28 -5.51
C ASN A 115 9.47 -12.71 -6.00
N ASN A 116 8.60 -12.30 -5.08
CA ASN A 116 7.29 -11.78 -5.43
C ASN A 116 7.28 -10.24 -5.40
N TRP A 117 7.10 -9.61 -6.55
CA TRP A 117 7.08 -8.16 -6.76
C TRP A 117 5.81 -7.46 -6.24
N ASN A 118 4.83 -8.23 -5.74
CA ASN A 118 3.56 -7.69 -5.28
C ASN A 118 3.58 -7.21 -3.82
N TYR A 119 4.73 -7.30 -3.14
CA TYR A 119 4.85 -6.95 -1.73
C TYR A 119 5.54 -5.60 -1.52
N CYS A 120 4.99 -4.83 -0.58
CA CYS A 120 5.60 -3.61 -0.06
C CYS A 120 6.14 -3.86 1.34
N ASN A 121 7.43 -3.63 1.52
CA ASN A 121 8.09 -3.77 2.80
C ASN A 121 8.21 -2.42 3.50
N TYR A 122 7.78 -2.36 4.77
CA TYR A 122 7.90 -1.19 5.62
C TYR A 122 8.85 -1.48 6.77
N VAL A 123 9.72 -0.55 7.05
CA VAL A 123 10.73 -0.68 8.11
C VAL A 123 10.60 0.49 9.08
N ARG A 124 10.52 0.18 10.37
CA ARG A 124 10.58 1.18 11.44
C ARG A 124 11.95 1.14 12.09
N PHE A 125 12.68 2.23 11.98
CA PHE A 125 13.97 2.37 12.65
C PHE A 125 13.80 2.86 14.07
N LYS A 126 14.65 2.39 14.97
CA LYS A 126 14.80 2.98 16.29
C LYS A 126 15.46 4.35 16.15
N GLU A 127 15.18 5.24 17.09
CA GLU A 127 15.84 6.54 17.15
C GLU A 127 17.36 6.38 17.23
N GLY A 128 18.09 7.22 16.48
CA GLY A 128 19.55 7.15 16.41
C GLY A 128 20.13 6.08 15.47
N THR A 129 19.30 5.31 14.76
CA THR A 129 19.81 4.32 13.80
C THR A 129 20.48 5.01 12.60
N ASP A 130 21.66 4.54 12.22
CA ASP A 130 22.29 4.91 10.94
C ASP A 130 21.55 4.27 9.77
N ILE A 131 20.63 5.03 9.16
CA ILE A 131 19.79 4.57 8.05
C ILE A 131 20.64 4.32 6.79
N ASN A 132 21.67 5.11 6.54
CA ASN A 132 22.51 4.93 5.35
C ASN A 132 23.33 3.65 5.45
N GLY A 133 23.96 3.42 6.60
CA GLY A 133 24.66 2.16 6.84
C GLY A 133 23.74 0.93 6.73
N TYR A 134 22.49 1.05 7.17
CA TYR A 134 21.51 -0.01 7.00
C TYR A 134 21.22 -0.29 5.51
N ILE A 135 21.02 0.76 4.69
CA ILE A 135 20.76 0.63 3.25
C ILE A 135 21.93 -0.08 2.57
N ASP A 136 23.16 0.27 2.90
CA ASP A 136 24.33 -0.33 2.28
C ASP A 136 24.46 -1.81 2.62
N VAL A 137 24.28 -2.18 3.89
CA VAL A 137 24.24 -3.59 4.31
C VAL A 137 23.09 -4.35 3.64
N PHE A 138 21.91 -3.73 3.51
CA PHE A 138 20.76 -4.36 2.83
C PHE A 138 21.08 -4.61 1.36
N ARG A 139 21.63 -3.62 0.65
CA ARG A 139 22.03 -3.77 -0.77
C ARG A 139 23.03 -4.89 -0.97
N GLN A 140 24.04 -4.95 -0.13
CA GLN A 140 25.05 -6.00 -0.19
C GLN A 140 24.42 -7.39 0.00
N ARG A 141 23.63 -7.59 1.06
CA ARG A 141 22.99 -8.87 1.34
C ARG A 141 22.01 -9.28 0.24
N TYR A 142 21.27 -8.31 -0.31
CA TYR A 142 20.38 -8.57 -1.44
C TYR A 142 21.17 -9.02 -2.68
N ALA A 143 22.26 -8.34 -3.01
CA ALA A 143 23.10 -8.69 -4.15
C ALA A 143 23.70 -10.09 -3.99
N GLU A 144 24.20 -10.45 -2.81
CA GLU A 144 24.71 -11.79 -2.49
C GLU A 144 23.63 -12.88 -2.66
N TRP A 145 22.44 -12.63 -2.10
CA TRP A 145 21.30 -13.54 -2.23
C TRP A 145 20.86 -13.71 -3.68
N LYS A 146 20.66 -12.60 -4.41
CA LYS A 146 20.23 -12.62 -5.82
C LYS A 146 21.24 -13.33 -6.71
N LEU A 147 22.54 -13.09 -6.48
CA LEU A 147 23.61 -13.76 -7.19
C LEU A 147 23.61 -15.28 -6.93
N GLY A 148 23.35 -15.70 -5.69
CA GLY A 148 23.18 -17.11 -5.34
C GLY A 148 22.03 -17.75 -6.12
N MET A 149 20.86 -17.11 -6.11
CA MET A 149 19.68 -17.58 -6.84
C MET A 149 19.94 -17.67 -8.37
N MET A 150 20.59 -16.67 -8.97
CA MET A 150 20.92 -16.71 -10.41
C MET A 150 21.89 -17.85 -10.77
N LYS A 151 22.80 -18.20 -9.87
CA LYS A 151 23.68 -19.36 -10.05
C LYS A 151 22.93 -20.69 -9.96
N GLU A 152 21.96 -20.79 -9.03
CA GLU A 152 21.09 -21.97 -8.94
C GLU A 152 20.27 -22.13 -10.24
N TRP A 153 19.75 -21.06 -10.80
CA TRP A 153 19.04 -21.11 -12.10
C TRP A 153 19.93 -21.60 -13.26
N ILE A 154 21.21 -21.24 -13.29
CA ILE A 154 22.15 -21.77 -14.29
C ILE A 154 22.30 -23.30 -14.16
N GLU A 155 22.24 -23.81 -12.93
CA GLU A 155 22.35 -25.26 -12.69
C GLU A 155 21.05 -26.00 -13.08
N GLU A 156 19.89 -25.38 -12.82
CA GLU A 156 18.56 -25.93 -13.14
C GLU A 156 18.23 -25.83 -14.63
N GLU A 157 18.61 -24.73 -15.30
CA GLU A 157 18.29 -24.43 -16.70
C GLU A 157 19.58 -24.11 -17.49
N PRO A 158 20.42 -25.12 -17.79
CA PRO A 158 21.73 -24.92 -18.45
C PRO A 158 21.65 -24.27 -19.84
N GLU A 159 20.53 -24.40 -20.54
CA GLU A 159 20.27 -23.77 -21.83
C GLU A 159 20.25 -22.25 -21.76
N HIS A 160 19.86 -21.66 -20.62
CA HIS A 160 19.82 -20.22 -20.38
C HIS A 160 21.09 -19.64 -19.73
N LYS A 161 22.11 -20.50 -19.52
CA LYS A 161 23.35 -20.11 -18.83
C LYS A 161 24.01 -18.87 -19.39
N ALA A 162 24.16 -18.76 -20.70
CA ALA A 162 24.86 -17.65 -21.34
C ALA A 162 24.08 -16.33 -21.16
N GLU A 163 22.76 -16.39 -21.15
CA GLU A 163 21.88 -15.24 -20.94
C GLU A 163 21.97 -14.76 -19.48
N ILE A 164 21.87 -15.69 -18.52
CA ILE A 164 21.96 -15.39 -17.09
C ILE A 164 23.36 -14.85 -16.72
N GLU A 165 24.43 -15.41 -17.27
CA GLU A 165 25.79 -14.91 -17.07
C GLU A 165 25.94 -13.47 -17.60
N ALA A 166 25.37 -13.16 -18.75
CA ALA A 166 25.39 -11.80 -19.29
C ALA A 166 24.58 -10.83 -18.41
N GLU A 167 23.45 -11.25 -17.84
CA GLU A 167 22.70 -10.45 -16.86
C GLU A 167 23.50 -10.17 -15.59
N ILE A 168 24.23 -11.17 -15.08
CA ILE A 168 25.11 -11.02 -13.92
C ILE A 168 26.22 -10.00 -14.21
N GLU A 169 26.87 -10.10 -15.38
CA GLU A 169 27.91 -9.14 -15.82
C GLU A 169 27.35 -7.72 -15.93
N ASN A 170 26.12 -7.56 -16.39
CA ASN A 170 25.42 -6.28 -16.47
C ASN A 170 24.91 -5.76 -15.10
N GLY A 171 25.16 -6.49 -14.01
CA GLY A 171 24.79 -6.07 -12.66
C GLY A 171 23.32 -6.28 -12.30
N ALA A 172 22.60 -7.19 -12.96
CA ALA A 172 21.20 -7.50 -12.69
C ALA A 172 20.94 -8.00 -11.25
N HIS A 173 21.98 -8.49 -10.56
CA HIS A 173 21.94 -8.85 -9.14
C HIS A 173 22.00 -7.62 -8.23
N MET A 174 22.39 -6.44 -8.74
CA MET A 174 22.46 -5.21 -7.96
C MET A 174 21.12 -4.50 -7.94
N LEU A 175 20.62 -4.18 -6.76
CA LEU A 175 19.38 -3.44 -6.61
C LEU A 175 19.66 -1.97 -6.30
N ALA A 176 19.09 -1.06 -7.11
CA ALA A 176 19.04 0.35 -6.81
C ALA A 176 18.00 0.63 -5.71
N THR A 177 18.25 0.12 -4.50
CA THR A 177 17.33 0.28 -3.37
C THR A 177 17.43 1.67 -2.79
N ARG A 178 16.29 2.30 -2.58
CA ARG A 178 16.18 3.52 -1.76
C ARG A 178 15.09 3.33 -0.73
N LEU A 179 15.31 3.87 0.46
CA LEU A 179 14.24 4.01 1.45
C LEU A 179 13.49 5.31 1.18
N VAL A 180 12.18 5.22 1.21
CA VAL A 180 11.29 6.38 1.09
C VAL A 180 10.55 6.54 2.41
N ARG A 181 10.60 7.73 2.99
CA ARG A 181 9.83 8.03 4.20
C ARG A 181 8.34 7.97 3.89
N VAL A 182 7.56 7.36 4.77
CA VAL A 182 6.11 7.17 4.59
C VAL A 182 5.38 8.52 4.39
N ASP A 183 5.81 9.58 5.11
CA ASP A 183 5.24 10.93 4.97
C ASP A 183 5.57 11.62 3.62
N LYS A 184 6.51 11.07 2.85
CA LYS A 184 6.89 11.56 1.52
C LYS A 184 6.38 10.69 0.37
N MET A 185 5.78 9.55 0.67
CA MET A 185 5.34 8.58 -0.35
C MET A 185 4.37 9.19 -1.36
N TYR A 186 3.41 10.00 -0.90
CA TYR A 186 2.38 10.58 -1.76
C TYR A 186 2.92 11.33 -2.98
N TYR A 187 4.05 12.03 -2.82
CA TYR A 187 4.70 12.79 -3.88
C TYR A 187 5.94 12.11 -4.47
N THR A 188 6.15 10.84 -4.17
CA THR A 188 7.29 10.09 -4.70
C THR A 188 6.85 9.27 -5.89
N GLU A 189 7.58 9.37 -7.00
CA GLU A 189 7.36 8.52 -8.16
C GLU A 189 7.89 7.12 -7.86
N PHE A 190 6.99 6.15 -7.84
CA PHE A 190 7.31 4.73 -7.81
C PHE A 190 7.10 4.17 -9.21
N HIS A 191 8.10 3.46 -9.72
CA HIS A 191 8.03 2.93 -11.08
C HIS A 191 7.06 1.74 -11.24
N ASP A 192 6.59 1.13 -10.13
CA ASP A 192 5.83 -0.12 -10.27
C ASP A 192 4.89 -0.44 -9.09
N SER A 193 4.16 0.48 -8.59
CA SER A 193 3.20 0.12 -7.55
C SER A 193 1.80 0.62 -7.90
N GLY A 194 1.11 -0.16 -8.72
CA GLY A 194 -0.26 0.13 -9.14
C GLY A 194 -1.28 0.34 -8.03
N ASN A 195 -0.89 0.18 -6.76
CA ASN A 195 -1.77 0.23 -5.61
C ASN A 195 -1.63 1.49 -4.74
N PHE A 196 -0.68 2.38 -5.02
CA PHE A 196 -0.53 3.61 -4.25
C PHE A 196 -1.09 4.81 -4.99
N GLN A 197 -1.95 5.57 -4.32
CA GLN A 197 -2.35 6.87 -4.82
C GLN A 197 -1.19 7.85 -4.67
N THR A 198 -0.64 8.29 -5.79
CA THR A 198 0.43 9.29 -5.82
C THR A 198 -0.08 10.61 -6.40
N GLY A 199 0.38 11.71 -5.84
CA GLY A 199 0.10 13.05 -6.34
C GLY A 199 1.29 13.66 -7.06
N LYS A 200 1.02 14.51 -8.05
CA LYS A 200 2.07 15.29 -8.72
C LYS A 200 2.37 16.54 -7.91
N LYS A 201 3.64 16.77 -7.54
CA LYS A 201 4.07 17.99 -6.84
C LYS A 201 3.75 19.27 -7.62
N SER A 202 3.71 19.22 -8.96
CA SER A 202 3.37 20.35 -9.80
C SER A 202 1.95 20.86 -9.60
N THR A 203 1.00 19.98 -9.28
CA THR A 203 -0.41 20.37 -9.12
C THR A 203 -0.65 21.42 -8.03
N PRO A 204 -0.21 21.22 -6.76
CA PRO A 204 -0.38 22.24 -5.73
C PRO A 204 0.45 23.50 -6.02
N ILE A 205 1.61 23.39 -6.68
CA ILE A 205 2.40 24.57 -7.07
C ILE A 205 1.66 25.43 -8.09
N ILE A 206 1.10 24.82 -9.14
CA ILE A 206 0.33 25.52 -10.16
C ILE A 206 -0.91 26.18 -9.54
N LEU A 207 -1.67 25.45 -8.72
CA LEU A 207 -2.86 26.00 -8.05
C LEU A 207 -2.50 27.17 -7.12
N SER A 208 -1.42 27.07 -6.36
CA SER A 208 -0.94 28.14 -5.48
C SER A 208 -0.48 29.35 -6.28
N SER A 209 0.16 29.14 -7.43
CA SER A 209 0.58 30.25 -8.32
C SER A 209 -0.62 30.98 -8.90
N ILE A 210 -1.65 30.27 -9.34
CA ILE A 210 -2.89 30.87 -9.84
C ILE A 210 -3.58 31.66 -8.72
N ALA A 211 -3.69 31.10 -7.52
CA ALA A 211 -4.28 31.78 -6.37
C ALA A 211 -3.53 33.07 -6.04
N LEU A 212 -2.19 33.05 -6.06
CA LEU A 212 -1.37 34.24 -5.84
C LEU A 212 -1.65 35.33 -6.87
N ILE A 213 -1.73 34.96 -8.16
CA ILE A 213 -2.04 35.91 -9.25
C ILE A 213 -3.43 36.54 -9.03
N ILE A 214 -4.43 35.74 -8.66
CA ILE A 214 -5.78 36.25 -8.37
C ILE A 214 -5.74 37.28 -7.22
N VAL A 215 -5.02 36.96 -6.14
CA VAL A 215 -4.86 37.88 -4.99
C VAL A 215 -4.17 39.16 -5.42
N LEU A 216 -3.13 39.12 -6.24
CA LEU A 216 -2.45 40.30 -6.76
C LEU A 216 -3.38 41.18 -7.62
N ILE A 217 -4.17 40.58 -8.50
CA ILE A 217 -5.15 41.30 -9.33
C ILE A 217 -6.20 41.98 -8.44
N ALA A 218 -6.72 41.24 -7.45
CA ALA A 218 -7.68 41.80 -6.51
C ALA A 218 -7.09 42.97 -5.72
N PHE A 219 -5.85 42.87 -5.30
CA PHE A 219 -5.12 43.92 -4.60
C PHE A 219 -4.93 45.20 -5.47
N ILE A 220 -4.50 45.01 -6.74
CA ILE A 220 -4.40 46.13 -7.70
C ILE A 220 -5.74 46.80 -7.91
N ASN A 221 -6.81 46.02 -8.09
CA ASN A 221 -8.14 46.58 -8.27
C ASN A 221 -8.61 47.35 -7.02
N PHE A 222 -8.30 46.84 -5.82
CA PHE A 222 -8.59 47.54 -4.55
C PHE A 222 -7.83 48.88 -4.47
N ILE A 223 -6.54 48.90 -4.81
CA ILE A 223 -5.73 50.15 -4.85
C ILE A 223 -6.33 51.15 -5.83
N ASN A 224 -6.65 50.73 -7.05
CA ASN A 224 -7.25 51.59 -8.07
C ASN A 224 -8.58 52.18 -7.60
N PHE A 225 -9.43 51.36 -6.95
CA PHE A 225 -10.68 51.84 -6.37
C PHE A 225 -10.44 52.86 -5.25
N PHE A 226 -9.46 52.59 -4.37
CA PHE A 226 -9.09 53.51 -3.28
C PHE A 226 -8.63 54.85 -3.83
N PHE A 227 -7.73 54.90 -4.82
CA PHE A 227 -7.28 56.13 -5.44
C PHE A 227 -8.41 56.87 -6.16
N ALA A 228 -9.36 56.19 -6.76
CA ALA A 228 -10.52 56.83 -7.39
C ALA A 228 -11.45 57.54 -6.38
N LEU A 229 -11.46 57.08 -5.12
CA LEU A 229 -12.29 57.69 -4.06
C LEU A 229 -11.64 58.89 -3.34
N VAL A 230 -10.30 59.02 -3.41
CA VAL A 230 -9.58 60.10 -2.71
C VAL A 230 -9.97 61.50 -3.19
N PRO A 231 -10.17 61.82 -4.49
CA PRO A 231 -10.57 63.14 -4.97
C PRO A 231 -11.97 63.57 -4.50
N ILE A 232 -12.84 62.63 -4.12
CA ILE A 232 -14.22 62.91 -3.72
C ILE A 232 -14.31 63.43 -2.25
N ARG A 233 -13.22 63.25 -1.48
CA ARG A 233 -13.16 63.67 -0.06
C ARG A 233 -12.39 64.97 0.20
N MET A 234 -11.84 65.61 -0.85
CA MET A 234 -11.29 66.95 -0.82
C MET A 234 -12.32 67.97 -1.39
#